data_ecb3639494e40ef131f454f646ff3536
#
_entry.id   ecb3639494e40ef131f454f646ff3536
#
_cell.length_a   1.000
_cell.length_b   1.000
_cell.length_c   1.000
_cell.angle_alpha   90.00
_cell.angle_beta   90.00
_cell.angle_gamma   90.00
#
_symmetry.space_group_name_H-M   'P 1'
#
loop_
_entity.id
_entity.type
_entity.pdbx_description
1 polymer ?
#
loop_
_entity_poly.entity_id
_entity_poly.type
_entity_poly.pdbx_seq_one_letter_code
_entity_poly.pdbx_strand_id
1 'polypeptide(L)'
;MSQHKEVKLVTTHQMLAMKQRGEKISMLTAYDFSMAQILDGAGVDVLLVGDSASNVMAGHETTLPITLDQMIYHAQSVVRGVKRAFVVVDMPFGSYQGNSSVALQSAVRIMKESGGHGLKLEGGAEIKESIIRILTAGIPVMGHLGLTPQSIYKFGTYNVRAKEEAEAQKLIEDAHLLQEIGCFGLVLEKIPAALAKRVAEELTIPVIGIGAGPDVDGQVLVVHDVLGITKEFKPRFLRRYAELHDIMTEAVQHYVADVKSREFPSKEEGY
;
A
#
# COMPACT_ATOMS: atom_id res chain seq x y z
N MET A 1 -15.93 -3.43 -35.92
CA MET A 1 -14.76 -4.12 -35.31
C MET A 1 -14.34 -3.31 -34.10
N SER A 2 -14.64 -3.78 -32.90
CA SER A 2 -14.23 -3.14 -31.64
C SER A 2 -12.72 -3.36 -31.50
N GLN A 3 -11.92 -2.29 -31.59
CA GLN A 3 -10.51 -2.34 -31.18
C GLN A 3 -10.49 -2.58 -29.68
N HIS A 4 -10.26 -3.82 -29.25
CA HIS A 4 -9.82 -4.08 -27.90
C HIS A 4 -8.50 -3.33 -27.73
N LYS A 5 -8.52 -2.16 -27.09
CA LYS A 5 -7.30 -1.54 -26.59
C LYS A 5 -6.66 -2.55 -25.65
N GLU A 6 -5.51 -3.07 -26.05
CA GLU A 6 -4.69 -3.94 -25.21
C GLU A 6 -4.44 -3.21 -23.90
N VAL A 7 -4.91 -3.78 -22.78
CA VAL A 7 -4.73 -3.17 -21.46
C VAL A 7 -3.25 -3.26 -21.11
N LYS A 8 -2.56 -2.11 -21.16
CA LYS A 8 -1.13 -2.05 -20.89
C LYS A 8 -0.89 -2.11 -19.37
N LEU A 9 -0.23 -3.17 -18.91
CA LEU A 9 0.17 -3.33 -17.52
C LEU A 9 1.09 -2.20 -17.07
N VAL A 10 0.88 -1.68 -15.86
CA VAL A 10 1.81 -0.77 -15.20
C VAL A 10 3.03 -1.58 -14.74
N THR A 11 4.23 -1.05 -14.97
CA THR A 11 5.51 -1.68 -14.61
C THR A 11 6.38 -0.68 -13.85
N THR A 12 7.47 -1.17 -13.23
CA THR A 12 8.46 -0.30 -12.59
C THR A 12 9.04 0.74 -13.58
N HIS A 13 9.27 0.34 -14.83
CA HIS A 13 9.72 1.25 -15.90
C HIS A 13 8.69 2.33 -16.22
N GLN A 14 7.41 1.97 -16.23
CA GLN A 14 6.34 2.95 -16.48
C GLN A 14 6.20 3.94 -15.34
N MET A 15 6.31 3.49 -14.08
CA MET A 15 6.31 4.38 -12.92
C MET A 15 7.49 5.37 -12.97
N LEU A 16 8.69 4.90 -13.34
CA LEU A 16 9.83 5.77 -13.55
C LEU A 16 9.58 6.79 -14.67
N ALA A 17 9.01 6.35 -15.80
CA ALA A 17 8.66 7.23 -16.90
C ALA A 17 7.57 8.26 -16.53
N MET A 18 6.61 7.90 -15.65
CA MET A 18 5.61 8.84 -15.10
C MET A 18 6.31 9.95 -14.31
N LYS A 19 7.23 9.60 -13.40
CA LYS A 19 8.03 10.60 -12.67
C LYS A 19 8.77 11.53 -13.63
N GLN A 20 9.47 10.99 -14.62
CA GLN A 20 10.23 11.77 -15.60
C GLN A 20 9.36 12.76 -16.40
N ARG A 21 8.08 12.45 -16.62
CA ARG A 21 7.10 13.33 -17.29
C ARG A 21 6.36 14.24 -16.32
N GLY A 22 6.63 14.17 -15.01
CA GLY A 22 5.87 14.91 -13.99
C GLY A 22 4.44 14.40 -13.80
N GLU A 23 4.11 13.21 -14.29
CA GLU A 23 2.81 12.55 -14.13
C GLU A 23 2.73 11.90 -12.74
N LYS A 24 1.65 12.19 -11.99
CA LYS A 24 1.50 11.68 -10.63
C LYS A 24 1.01 10.24 -10.63
N ILE A 25 1.58 9.44 -9.74
CA ILE A 25 1.26 8.03 -9.54
C ILE A 25 0.18 7.91 -8.46
N SER A 26 -0.95 7.31 -8.82
CA SER A 26 -2.01 6.99 -7.87
C SER A 26 -1.79 5.60 -7.27
N MET A 27 -1.78 5.52 -5.92
CA MET A 27 -1.63 4.26 -5.20
C MET A 27 -2.69 4.15 -4.11
N LEU A 28 -3.32 2.99 -3.99
CA LEU A 28 -4.29 2.67 -2.93
C LEU A 28 -4.04 1.28 -2.39
N THR A 29 -4.37 1.05 -1.12
CA THR A 29 -4.35 -0.31 -0.59
C THR A 29 -5.52 -1.13 -1.15
N ALA A 30 -5.31 -2.44 -1.28
CA ALA A 30 -6.35 -3.41 -1.61
C ALA A 30 -6.09 -4.72 -0.87
N TYR A 31 -7.16 -5.45 -0.49
CA TYR A 31 -7.02 -6.63 0.35
C TYR A 31 -7.86 -7.82 -0.14
N ASP A 32 -8.74 -7.60 -1.11
CA ASP A 32 -9.63 -8.62 -1.66
C ASP A 32 -9.85 -8.45 -3.16
N PHE A 33 -10.45 -9.47 -3.77
CA PHE A 33 -10.69 -9.54 -5.20
C PHE A 33 -11.65 -8.45 -5.71
N SER A 34 -12.77 -8.23 -5.02
CA SER A 34 -13.81 -7.31 -5.49
C SER A 34 -13.33 -5.85 -5.43
N MET A 35 -12.67 -5.47 -4.34
CA MET A 35 -12.07 -4.14 -4.21
C MET A 35 -10.97 -3.94 -5.25
N ALA A 36 -10.11 -4.94 -5.48
CA ALA A 36 -9.06 -4.86 -6.49
C ALA A 36 -9.63 -4.62 -7.90
N GLN A 37 -10.74 -5.29 -8.28
CA GLN A 37 -11.41 -5.05 -9.56
C GLN A 37 -11.95 -3.62 -9.69
N ILE A 38 -12.53 -3.09 -8.62
CA ILE A 38 -13.06 -1.71 -8.60
C ILE A 38 -11.92 -0.70 -8.80
N LEU A 39 -10.83 -0.86 -8.03
CA LEU A 39 -9.69 0.06 -8.06
C LEU A 39 -8.93 0.00 -9.40
N ASP A 40 -8.70 -1.19 -9.92
CA ASP A 40 -8.06 -1.40 -11.23
C ASP A 40 -8.92 -0.81 -12.36
N GLY A 41 -10.24 -1.07 -12.31
CA GLY A 41 -11.21 -0.51 -13.25
C GLY A 41 -11.34 1.02 -13.17
N ALA A 42 -11.11 1.60 -11.99
CA ALA A 42 -11.07 3.05 -11.77
C ALA A 42 -9.76 3.69 -12.27
N GLY A 43 -8.76 2.89 -12.64
CA GLY A 43 -7.51 3.37 -13.22
C GLY A 43 -6.41 3.67 -12.19
N VAL A 44 -6.48 3.13 -10.98
CA VAL A 44 -5.39 3.25 -9.99
C VAL A 44 -4.13 2.59 -10.55
N ASP A 45 -2.97 3.25 -10.45
CA ASP A 45 -1.73 2.77 -11.08
C ASP A 45 -1.05 1.66 -10.28
N VAL A 46 -1.09 1.75 -8.96
CA VAL A 46 -0.46 0.79 -8.05
C VAL A 46 -1.44 0.36 -6.98
N LEU A 47 -1.59 -0.94 -6.79
CA LEU A 47 -2.32 -1.51 -5.65
C LEU A 47 -1.34 -2.05 -4.62
N LEU A 48 -1.49 -1.59 -3.38
CA LEU A 48 -0.69 -2.05 -2.25
C LEU A 48 -1.49 -3.08 -1.44
N VAL A 49 -1.00 -4.30 -1.41
CA VAL A 49 -1.44 -5.26 -0.40
C VAL A 49 -0.69 -4.92 0.88
N GLY A 50 -1.27 -4.00 1.66
CA GLY A 50 -0.65 -3.42 2.83
C GLY A 50 -0.80 -4.32 4.07
N ASP A 51 0.20 -4.31 4.96
CA ASP A 51 0.11 -4.94 6.28
C ASP A 51 -0.94 -4.24 7.19
N SER A 52 -1.41 -3.06 6.79
CA SER A 52 -2.61 -2.40 7.31
C SER A 52 -3.89 -3.27 7.22
N ALA A 53 -3.87 -4.39 6.46
CA ALA A 53 -4.88 -5.45 6.54
C ALA A 53 -5.05 -5.96 7.98
N SER A 54 -4.00 -5.97 8.78
CA SER A 54 -4.06 -6.26 10.22
C SER A 54 -5.09 -5.38 10.94
N ASN A 55 -5.13 -4.08 10.61
CA ASN A 55 -6.06 -3.13 11.22
C ASN A 55 -7.45 -3.20 10.59
N VAL A 56 -7.55 -3.00 9.27
CA VAL A 56 -8.85 -2.75 8.61
C VAL A 56 -9.60 -4.01 8.21
N MET A 57 -8.92 -5.16 8.13
CA MET A 57 -9.54 -6.46 7.81
C MET A 57 -9.65 -7.36 9.04
N ALA A 58 -8.62 -7.39 9.89
CA ALA A 58 -8.58 -8.27 11.07
C ALA A 58 -8.93 -7.57 12.39
N GLY A 59 -9.01 -6.22 12.42
CA GLY A 59 -9.40 -5.45 13.60
C GLY A 59 -8.33 -5.34 14.69
N HIS A 60 -7.06 -5.61 14.37
CA HIS A 60 -5.96 -5.43 15.30
C HIS A 60 -5.58 -3.95 15.48
N GLU A 61 -5.00 -3.61 16.63
CA GLU A 61 -4.57 -2.23 16.92
C GLU A 61 -3.33 -1.79 16.13
N THR A 62 -2.50 -2.75 15.72
CA THR A 62 -1.25 -2.50 14.99
C THR A 62 -1.12 -3.41 13.76
N THR A 63 -0.15 -3.11 12.89
CA THR A 63 0.17 -3.96 11.73
C THR A 63 0.96 -5.22 12.09
N LEU A 64 1.48 -5.31 13.33
CA LEU A 64 2.41 -6.38 13.74
C LEU A 64 1.84 -7.80 13.74
N PRO A 65 0.56 -8.04 14.09
CA PRO A 65 0.02 -9.40 14.19
C PRO A 65 -0.16 -10.13 12.86
N ILE A 66 -0.24 -9.42 11.73
CA ILE A 66 -0.51 -10.07 10.45
C ILE A 66 0.65 -11.00 10.06
N THR A 67 0.32 -12.22 9.66
CA THR A 67 1.28 -13.24 9.30
C THR A 67 1.64 -13.20 7.81
N LEU A 68 2.75 -13.86 7.45
CA LEU A 68 3.15 -14.04 6.05
C LEU A 68 2.07 -14.77 5.23
N ASP A 69 1.44 -15.79 5.79
CA ASP A 69 0.39 -16.56 5.11
C ASP A 69 -0.87 -15.73 4.87
N GLN A 70 -1.24 -14.86 5.80
CA GLN A 70 -2.35 -13.93 5.62
C GLN A 70 -2.04 -12.89 4.53
N MET A 71 -0.82 -12.36 4.51
CA MET A 71 -0.39 -11.45 3.45
C MET A 71 -0.42 -12.11 2.08
N ILE A 72 0.03 -13.37 1.98
CA ILE A 72 -0.04 -14.16 0.74
C ILE A 72 -1.51 -14.36 0.32
N TYR A 73 -2.41 -14.69 1.25
CA TYR A 73 -3.83 -14.85 0.96
C TYR A 73 -4.46 -13.58 0.39
N HIS A 74 -4.22 -12.41 1.03
CA HIS A 74 -4.69 -11.13 0.52
C HIS A 74 -4.10 -10.82 -0.86
N ALA A 75 -2.79 -11.04 -1.03
CA ALA A 75 -2.11 -10.79 -2.29
C ALA A 75 -2.65 -11.67 -3.44
N GLN A 76 -2.90 -12.95 -3.20
CA GLN A 76 -3.56 -13.84 -4.17
C GLN A 76 -4.93 -13.30 -4.60
N SER A 77 -5.70 -12.80 -3.65
CA SER A 77 -7.03 -12.26 -3.92
C SER A 77 -6.96 -11.00 -4.78
N VAL A 78 -6.05 -10.07 -4.44
CA VAL A 78 -5.84 -8.82 -5.19
C VAL A 78 -5.33 -9.10 -6.61
N VAL A 79 -4.30 -9.93 -6.75
CA VAL A 79 -3.68 -10.24 -8.06
C VAL A 79 -4.71 -10.82 -9.03
N ARG A 80 -5.61 -11.71 -8.58
CA ARG A 80 -6.69 -12.24 -9.42
C ARG A 80 -7.68 -11.18 -9.90
N GLY A 81 -7.83 -10.08 -9.16
CA GLY A 81 -8.74 -8.97 -9.51
C GLY A 81 -8.14 -7.94 -10.47
N VAL A 82 -6.84 -7.96 -10.69
CA VAL A 82 -6.10 -6.91 -11.42
C VAL A 82 -5.84 -7.30 -12.87
N LYS A 83 -5.94 -6.33 -13.77
CA LYS A 83 -5.57 -6.46 -15.20
C LYS A 83 -4.52 -5.44 -15.63
N ARG A 84 -4.43 -4.30 -14.96
CA ARG A 84 -3.58 -3.17 -15.33
C ARG A 84 -2.62 -2.74 -14.23
N ALA A 85 -3.09 -2.57 -13.00
CA ALA A 85 -2.32 -1.98 -11.91
C ALA A 85 -1.09 -2.84 -11.53
N PHE A 86 -0.02 -2.18 -11.10
CA PHE A 86 1.12 -2.86 -10.50
C PHE A 86 0.81 -3.23 -9.04
N VAL A 87 0.98 -4.50 -8.68
CA VAL A 87 0.67 -4.97 -7.32
C VAL A 87 1.95 -5.06 -6.49
N VAL A 88 2.03 -4.24 -5.46
CA VAL A 88 3.09 -4.29 -4.43
C VAL A 88 2.54 -4.98 -3.19
N VAL A 89 3.32 -5.86 -2.58
CA VAL A 89 2.93 -6.59 -1.37
C VAL A 89 3.87 -6.22 -0.22
N ASP A 90 3.32 -5.84 0.93
CA ASP A 90 4.13 -5.62 2.12
C ASP A 90 4.70 -6.93 2.66
N MET A 91 5.98 -6.91 2.98
CA MET A 91 6.55 -7.95 3.82
C MET A 91 6.16 -7.68 5.28
N PRO A 92 5.44 -8.61 5.96
CA PRO A 92 4.98 -8.36 7.30
C PRO A 92 6.13 -8.36 8.32
N PHE A 93 5.88 -7.74 9.47
CA PHE A 93 6.82 -7.69 10.59
C PHE A 93 7.34 -9.10 10.95
N GLY A 94 8.66 -9.20 11.20
CA GLY A 94 9.33 -10.44 11.56
C GLY A 94 9.77 -11.29 10.36
N SER A 95 9.34 -10.96 9.13
CA SER A 95 9.66 -11.75 7.95
C SER A 95 10.97 -11.36 7.25
N TYR A 96 11.59 -10.20 7.61
CA TYR A 96 12.79 -9.70 6.91
C TYR A 96 13.79 -8.94 7.79
N GLN A 97 13.44 -8.57 9.03
CA GLN A 97 14.28 -7.71 9.87
C GLN A 97 15.48 -8.43 10.49
N GLY A 98 15.34 -9.73 10.75
CA GLY A 98 16.35 -10.45 11.54
C GLY A 98 17.44 -11.14 10.74
N ASN A 99 17.16 -11.58 9.52
CA ASN A 99 18.09 -12.39 8.72
C ASN A 99 17.79 -12.31 7.23
N SER A 100 18.79 -12.00 6.41
CA SER A 100 18.62 -11.81 4.96
C SER A 100 18.24 -13.08 4.21
N SER A 101 18.60 -14.27 4.71
CA SER A 101 18.18 -15.56 4.11
C SER A 101 16.69 -15.83 4.39
N VAL A 102 16.20 -15.53 5.60
CA VAL A 102 14.77 -15.61 5.94
C VAL A 102 13.97 -14.58 5.14
N ALA A 103 14.51 -13.37 4.99
CA ALA A 103 13.92 -12.32 4.15
C ALA A 103 13.72 -12.79 2.70
N LEU A 104 14.74 -13.42 2.11
CA LEU A 104 14.63 -13.98 0.77
C LEU A 104 13.60 -15.10 0.68
N GLN A 105 13.58 -16.01 1.64
CA GLN A 105 12.58 -17.10 1.65
C GLN A 105 11.15 -16.55 1.73
N SER A 106 10.91 -15.57 2.60
CA SER A 106 9.61 -14.90 2.73
C SER A 106 9.21 -14.18 1.44
N ALA A 107 10.16 -13.44 0.84
CA ALA A 107 9.98 -12.75 -0.43
C ALA A 107 9.62 -13.72 -1.57
N VAL A 108 10.36 -14.83 -1.70
CA VAL A 108 10.11 -15.87 -2.71
C VAL A 108 8.74 -16.50 -2.51
N ARG A 109 8.32 -16.74 -1.27
CA ARG A 109 6.98 -17.26 -0.98
C ARG A 109 5.90 -16.29 -1.46
N ILE A 110 5.99 -15.01 -1.09
CA ILE A 110 5.02 -14.00 -1.54
C ILE A 110 4.93 -14.00 -3.07
N MET A 111 6.06 -13.87 -3.77
CA MET A 111 6.08 -13.78 -5.22
C MET A 111 5.52 -15.03 -5.92
N LYS A 112 5.94 -16.21 -5.49
CA LYS A 112 5.54 -17.48 -6.12
C LYS A 112 4.09 -17.86 -5.80
N GLU A 113 3.66 -17.66 -4.57
CA GLU A 113 2.35 -18.11 -4.11
C GLU A 113 1.24 -17.11 -4.48
N SER A 114 1.55 -15.81 -4.55
CA SER A 114 0.53 -14.79 -4.86
C SER A 114 0.54 -14.29 -6.31
N GLY A 115 1.70 -14.31 -6.96
CA GLY A 115 1.88 -13.66 -8.26
C GLY A 115 2.00 -12.14 -8.17
N GLY A 116 2.29 -11.57 -6.98
CA GLY A 116 2.57 -10.14 -6.79
C GLY A 116 3.72 -9.66 -7.68
N HIS A 117 3.77 -8.36 -7.97
CA HIS A 117 4.71 -7.79 -8.93
C HIS A 117 5.96 -7.18 -8.28
N GLY A 118 5.89 -6.84 -6.99
CA GLY A 118 6.99 -6.30 -6.21
C GLY A 118 6.67 -6.30 -4.71
N LEU A 119 7.66 -6.01 -3.89
CA LEU A 119 7.55 -6.03 -2.44
C LEU A 119 7.80 -4.65 -1.84
N LYS A 120 7.20 -4.35 -0.67
CA LYS A 120 7.54 -3.16 0.12
C LYS A 120 8.11 -3.60 1.48
N LEU A 121 9.18 -2.93 1.90
CA LEU A 121 9.88 -3.16 3.16
C LEU A 121 10.09 -1.84 3.90
N GLU A 122 9.92 -1.85 5.21
CA GLU A 122 10.08 -0.71 6.11
C GLU A 122 11.48 -0.69 6.73
N GLY A 123 12.20 0.42 6.54
CA GLY A 123 13.54 0.66 7.07
C GLY A 123 14.55 1.06 5.99
N GLY A 124 15.72 1.51 6.44
CA GLY A 124 16.85 1.95 5.63
C GLY A 124 18.07 1.05 5.79
N ALA A 125 19.17 1.63 6.29
CA ALA A 125 20.44 0.96 6.44
C ALA A 125 20.37 -0.32 7.27
N GLU A 126 19.50 -0.39 8.27
CA GLU A 126 19.31 -1.52 9.17
C GLU A 126 18.81 -2.80 8.49
N ILE A 127 18.14 -2.69 7.33
CA ILE A 127 17.64 -3.83 6.56
C ILE A 127 18.29 -3.97 5.18
N LYS A 128 19.37 -3.23 4.93
CA LYS A 128 20.09 -3.17 3.66
C LYS A 128 20.42 -4.56 3.10
N GLU A 129 20.94 -5.46 3.93
CA GLU A 129 21.31 -6.82 3.49
C GLU A 129 20.10 -7.62 2.99
N SER A 130 18.98 -7.51 3.68
CA SER A 130 17.73 -8.16 3.28
C SER A 130 17.26 -7.65 1.92
N ILE A 131 17.28 -6.33 1.72
CA ILE A 131 16.89 -5.70 0.45
C ILE A 131 17.81 -6.15 -0.68
N ILE A 132 19.13 -6.08 -0.50
CA ILE A 132 20.11 -6.51 -1.52
C ILE A 132 19.89 -7.98 -1.90
N ARG A 133 19.64 -8.84 -0.92
CA ARG A 133 19.44 -10.27 -1.14
C ARG A 133 18.18 -10.54 -1.99
N ILE A 134 17.09 -9.81 -1.71
CA ILE A 134 15.85 -9.89 -2.46
C ILE A 134 16.01 -9.35 -3.89
N LEU A 135 16.64 -8.18 -4.04
CA LEU A 135 16.92 -7.56 -5.34
C LEU A 135 17.81 -8.45 -6.22
N THR A 136 18.84 -9.08 -5.63
CA THR A 136 19.75 -10.02 -6.33
C THR A 136 19.00 -11.24 -6.87
N ALA A 137 17.90 -11.65 -6.22
CA ALA A 137 17.06 -12.72 -6.72
C ALA A 137 16.10 -12.28 -7.85
N GLY A 138 16.15 -11.02 -8.27
CA GLY A 138 15.32 -10.46 -9.35
C GLY A 138 13.95 -9.96 -8.91
N ILE A 139 13.71 -9.80 -7.61
CA ILE A 139 12.42 -9.33 -7.07
C ILE A 139 12.47 -7.81 -6.88
N PRO A 140 11.55 -7.02 -7.50
CA PRO A 140 11.52 -5.57 -7.33
C PRO A 140 11.13 -5.19 -5.89
N VAL A 141 11.86 -4.22 -5.32
CA VAL A 141 11.63 -3.71 -3.95
C VAL A 141 11.33 -2.23 -3.97
N MET A 142 10.29 -1.83 -3.23
CA MET A 142 9.95 -0.47 -2.84
C MET A 142 10.35 -0.27 -1.38
N GLY A 143 11.11 0.78 -1.08
CA GLY A 143 11.46 1.14 0.29
C GLY A 143 10.33 1.88 0.99
N HIS A 144 10.39 1.97 2.33
CA HIS A 144 9.48 2.77 3.12
C HIS A 144 10.19 3.40 4.31
N LEU A 145 10.19 4.75 4.36
CA LEU A 145 10.85 5.56 5.38
C LEU A 145 9.89 6.57 6.04
N GLY A 146 10.32 7.16 7.13
CA GLY A 146 9.56 8.09 7.93
C GLY A 146 8.85 7.38 9.08
N LEU A 147 7.55 7.53 9.21
CA LEU A 147 6.77 6.69 10.12
C LEU A 147 6.64 5.31 9.49
N THR A 148 7.23 4.32 10.13
CA THR A 148 7.12 2.92 9.75
C THR A 148 6.24 2.21 10.76
N PRO A 149 4.97 1.83 10.43
CA PRO A 149 4.04 1.22 11.39
C PRO A 149 4.57 -0.03 12.07
N GLN A 150 5.42 -0.81 11.39
CA GLN A 150 6.06 -1.98 11.99
C GLN A 150 7.03 -1.63 13.14
N SER A 151 7.45 -0.37 13.24
CA SER A 151 8.29 0.15 14.33
C SER A 151 7.50 0.91 15.40
N ILE A 152 6.17 0.77 15.46
CA ILE A 152 5.30 1.61 16.30
C ILE A 152 5.67 1.57 17.79
N TYR A 153 6.06 0.42 18.32
CA TYR A 153 6.47 0.31 19.73
C TYR A 153 7.84 0.97 19.99
N LYS A 154 8.74 1.00 19.01
CA LYS A 154 9.99 1.75 19.08
C LYS A 154 9.73 3.27 19.09
N PHE A 155 8.77 3.73 18.32
CA PHE A 155 8.41 5.16 18.25
C PHE A 155 7.49 5.60 19.40
N GLY A 156 6.68 4.71 19.94
CA GLY A 156 5.71 4.98 21.00
C GLY A 156 4.51 5.82 20.59
N THR A 157 4.52 6.40 19.38
CA THR A 157 3.44 7.25 18.86
C THR A 157 3.37 7.22 17.34
N TYR A 158 2.21 7.59 16.78
CA TYR A 158 2.01 7.85 15.35
C TYR A 158 2.31 9.31 14.96
N ASN A 159 3.21 10.01 15.65
CA ASN A 159 3.56 11.39 15.35
C ASN A 159 4.38 11.51 14.07
N VAL A 160 4.41 12.74 13.52
CA VAL A 160 5.25 13.09 12.37
C VAL A 160 6.72 12.86 12.73
N ARG A 161 7.45 12.13 11.86
CA ARG A 161 8.87 11.77 12.00
C ARG A 161 9.76 12.80 11.29
N ALA A 162 11.06 12.66 11.52
CA ALA A 162 12.10 13.48 10.86
C ALA A 162 11.88 14.99 10.98
N LYS A 163 11.42 15.45 12.14
CA LYS A 163 11.33 16.88 12.47
C LYS A 163 12.66 17.45 12.92
N GLU A 164 13.43 16.64 13.64
CA GLU A 164 14.76 17.00 14.14
C GLU A 164 15.81 16.77 13.03
N GLU A 165 16.81 17.66 12.97
CA GLU A 165 17.81 17.68 11.91
C GLU A 165 18.53 16.32 11.74
N ALA A 166 18.91 15.67 12.85
CA ALA A 166 19.60 14.39 12.82
C ALA A 166 18.74 13.28 12.23
N GLU A 167 17.44 13.25 12.54
CA GLU A 167 16.51 12.28 11.97
C GLU A 167 16.21 12.58 10.50
N ALA A 168 16.11 13.86 10.12
CA ALA A 168 15.93 14.27 8.74
C ALA A 168 17.14 13.90 7.88
N GLN A 169 18.34 14.15 8.38
CA GLN A 169 19.57 13.79 7.68
C GLN A 169 19.68 12.28 7.50
N LYS A 170 19.41 11.50 8.54
CA LYS A 170 19.38 10.02 8.43
C LYS A 170 18.36 9.55 7.38
N LEU A 171 17.16 10.14 7.35
CA LEU A 171 16.15 9.79 6.37
C LEU A 171 16.62 10.05 4.93
N ILE A 172 17.31 11.16 4.68
CA ILE A 172 17.89 11.49 3.36
C ILE A 172 18.97 10.46 2.99
N GLU A 173 19.86 10.15 3.90
CA GLU A 173 20.93 9.15 3.68
C GLU A 173 20.34 7.76 3.39
N ASP A 174 19.33 7.33 4.13
CA ASP A 174 18.62 6.08 3.89
C ASP A 174 17.89 6.08 2.54
N ALA A 175 17.29 7.21 2.13
CA ALA A 175 16.61 7.33 0.85
C ALA A 175 17.57 7.18 -0.33
N HIS A 176 18.73 7.83 -0.28
CA HIS A 176 19.80 7.65 -1.26
C HIS A 176 20.32 6.22 -1.27
N LEU A 177 20.57 5.63 -0.10
CA LEU A 177 21.02 4.26 0.03
C LEU A 177 20.03 3.29 -0.64
N LEU A 178 18.73 3.43 -0.40
CA LEU A 178 17.69 2.57 -1.00
C LEU A 178 17.68 2.68 -2.53
N GLN A 179 17.85 3.89 -3.06
CA GLN A 179 18.00 4.07 -4.51
C GLN A 179 19.27 3.42 -5.04
N GLU A 180 20.41 3.64 -4.39
CA GLU A 180 21.73 3.09 -4.81
C GLU A 180 21.74 1.57 -4.87
N ILE A 181 21.09 0.90 -3.91
CA ILE A 181 21.01 -0.57 -3.89
C ILE A 181 19.98 -1.14 -4.86
N GLY A 182 19.18 -0.29 -5.54
CA GLY A 182 18.32 -0.67 -6.64
C GLY A 182 16.82 -0.78 -6.33
N CYS A 183 16.32 -0.18 -5.25
CA CYS A 183 14.88 -0.04 -5.04
C CYS A 183 14.25 0.73 -6.21
N PHE A 184 13.07 0.28 -6.69
CA PHE A 184 12.38 0.92 -7.81
C PHE A 184 11.51 2.11 -7.41
N GLY A 185 11.28 2.32 -6.11
CA GLY A 185 10.47 3.40 -5.56
C GLY A 185 10.61 3.48 -4.04
N LEU A 186 10.09 4.56 -3.47
CA LEU A 186 10.17 4.86 -2.05
C LEU A 186 8.84 5.41 -1.55
N VAL A 187 8.32 4.87 -0.45
CA VAL A 187 7.22 5.47 0.33
C VAL A 187 7.80 6.36 1.42
N LEU A 188 7.24 7.57 1.56
CA LEU A 188 7.54 8.50 2.66
C LEU A 188 6.26 8.74 3.47
N GLU A 189 6.25 8.30 4.73
CA GLU A 189 5.08 8.43 5.60
C GLU A 189 5.28 9.42 6.74
N LYS A 190 4.30 10.33 6.90
CA LYS A 190 4.18 11.28 8.03
C LYS A 190 5.49 11.99 8.39
N ILE A 191 6.07 12.66 7.40
CA ILE A 191 7.25 13.51 7.53
C ILE A 191 6.91 14.96 7.10
N PRO A 192 7.73 15.97 7.43
CA PRO A 192 7.54 17.33 6.96
C PRO A 192 7.50 17.41 5.43
N ALA A 193 6.53 18.15 4.86
CA ALA A 193 6.34 18.26 3.42
C ALA A 193 7.59 18.82 2.69
N ALA A 194 8.30 19.78 3.31
CA ALA A 194 9.54 20.32 2.75
C ALA A 194 10.65 19.27 2.63
N LEU A 195 10.75 18.37 3.62
CA LEU A 195 11.71 17.25 3.58
C LEU A 195 11.33 16.24 2.49
N ALA A 196 10.04 15.87 2.40
CA ALA A 196 9.55 14.96 1.37
C ALA A 196 9.79 15.51 -0.05
N LYS A 197 9.54 16.83 -0.25
CA LYS A 197 9.84 17.51 -1.50
C LYS A 197 11.31 17.39 -1.86
N ARG A 198 12.21 17.73 -0.92
CA ARG A 198 13.66 17.63 -1.11
C ARG A 198 14.08 16.21 -1.53
N VAL A 199 13.63 15.19 -0.82
CA VAL A 199 13.93 13.79 -1.15
C VAL A 199 13.40 13.42 -2.54
N ALA A 200 12.18 13.84 -2.90
CA ALA A 200 11.61 13.57 -4.21
C ALA A 200 12.38 14.25 -5.36
N GLU A 201 12.94 15.44 -5.12
CA GLU A 201 13.76 16.18 -6.09
C GLU A 201 15.18 15.58 -6.23
N GLU A 202 15.76 15.07 -5.14
CA GLU A 202 17.09 14.47 -5.13
C GLU A 202 17.12 13.04 -5.71
N LEU A 203 16.03 12.27 -5.58
CA LEU A 203 15.98 10.89 -6.08
C LEU A 203 15.50 10.82 -7.52
N THR A 204 16.01 9.84 -8.27
CA THR A 204 15.55 9.52 -9.63
C THR A 204 14.40 8.52 -9.63
N ILE A 205 14.28 7.66 -8.61
CA ILE A 205 13.17 6.72 -8.44
C ILE A 205 11.89 7.42 -7.96
N PRO A 206 10.70 6.89 -8.27
CA PRO A 206 9.43 7.45 -7.79
C PRO A 206 9.33 7.51 -6.27
N VAL A 207 8.89 8.64 -5.74
CA VAL A 207 8.62 8.87 -4.31
C VAL A 207 7.12 9.02 -4.10
N ILE A 208 6.53 8.13 -3.29
CA ILE A 208 5.10 8.08 -2.98
C ILE A 208 4.88 8.58 -1.55
N GLY A 209 4.03 9.58 -1.37
CA GLY A 209 3.76 10.17 -0.06
C GLY A 209 2.48 9.64 0.59
N ILE A 210 2.50 9.57 1.92
CA ILE A 210 1.31 9.49 2.77
C ILE A 210 1.51 10.38 3.99
N GLY A 211 0.73 11.46 4.08
CA GLY A 211 0.97 12.49 5.10
C GLY A 211 2.34 13.17 4.99
N ALA A 212 2.88 13.28 3.77
CA ALA A 212 4.18 13.83 3.45
C ALA A 212 4.11 15.06 2.51
N GLY A 213 2.92 15.62 2.32
CA GLY A 213 2.70 16.80 1.47
C GLY A 213 2.48 16.46 -0.01
N PRO A 214 2.23 17.47 -0.87
CA PRO A 214 1.85 17.28 -2.27
C PRO A 214 3.04 17.16 -3.24
N ASP A 215 4.24 17.59 -2.83
CA ASP A 215 5.40 17.77 -3.72
C ASP A 215 6.24 16.50 -3.86
N VAL A 216 5.57 15.35 -4.01
CA VAL A 216 6.13 14.03 -4.29
C VAL A 216 5.55 13.47 -5.60
N ASP A 217 6.05 12.35 -6.08
CA ASP A 217 5.68 11.81 -7.41
C ASP A 217 4.33 11.08 -7.41
N GLY A 218 3.84 10.68 -6.25
CA GLY A 218 2.53 10.04 -6.11
C GLY A 218 2.03 10.05 -4.67
N GLN A 219 0.84 9.50 -4.45
CA GLN A 219 0.21 9.42 -3.12
C GLN A 219 -0.35 8.03 -2.89
N VAL A 220 -0.22 7.54 -1.66
CA VAL A 220 -0.88 6.32 -1.21
C VAL A 220 -1.80 6.60 -0.01
N LEU A 221 -2.95 5.95 0.02
CA LEU A 221 -3.87 5.96 1.17
C LEU A 221 -4.48 4.56 1.36
N VAL A 222 -4.96 4.30 2.57
CA VAL A 222 -5.74 3.11 2.90
C VAL A 222 -7.14 3.25 2.29
N VAL A 223 -7.55 2.28 1.47
CA VAL A 223 -8.83 2.35 0.75
C VAL A 223 -10.04 2.49 1.67
N HIS A 224 -10.05 1.81 2.82
CA HIS A 224 -11.11 1.91 3.81
C HIS A 224 -11.29 3.33 4.35
N ASP A 225 -10.18 4.06 4.49
CA ASP A 225 -10.18 5.44 4.97
C ASP A 225 -10.67 6.40 3.87
N VAL A 226 -10.16 6.22 2.64
CA VAL A 226 -10.54 7.04 1.47
C VAL A 226 -12.02 6.94 1.16
N LEU A 227 -12.59 5.75 1.29
CA LEU A 227 -13.99 5.49 1.01
C LEU A 227 -14.91 5.69 2.24
N GLY A 228 -14.34 6.11 3.38
CA GLY A 228 -15.11 6.37 4.59
C GLY A 228 -15.75 5.13 5.21
N ILE A 229 -15.14 3.95 5.05
CA ILE A 229 -15.55 2.72 5.74
C ILE A 229 -15.07 2.80 7.20
N THR A 230 -13.84 3.25 7.44
CA THR A 230 -13.28 3.52 8.78
C THR A 230 -13.81 4.85 9.30
N LYS A 231 -14.88 4.83 10.10
CA LYS A 231 -15.61 6.05 10.51
C LYS A 231 -14.81 6.95 11.45
N GLU A 232 -14.12 6.38 12.42
CA GLU A 232 -13.48 7.14 13.51
C GLU A 232 -12.09 7.70 13.13
N PHE A 233 -11.43 7.16 12.10
CA PHE A 233 -10.09 7.59 11.71
C PHE A 233 -10.14 8.82 10.79
N LYS A 234 -9.74 10.01 11.30
CA LYS A 234 -9.78 11.29 10.58
C LYS A 234 -8.47 12.08 10.73
N PRO A 235 -7.33 11.54 10.32
CA PRO A 235 -6.07 12.29 10.39
C PRO A 235 -6.09 13.47 9.40
N ARG A 236 -5.29 14.50 9.67
CA ARG A 236 -5.20 15.72 8.86
C ARG A 236 -4.89 15.47 7.37
N PHE A 237 -4.13 14.42 7.06
CA PHE A 237 -3.70 14.10 5.69
C PHE A 237 -4.74 13.30 4.90
N LEU A 238 -5.80 12.80 5.53
CA LEU A 238 -6.84 12.02 4.88
C LEU A 238 -7.90 12.95 4.27
N ARG A 239 -8.20 12.72 3.01
CA ARG A 239 -9.42 13.21 2.35
C ARG A 239 -10.31 12.01 2.05
N ARG A 240 -11.56 12.05 2.54
CA ARG A 240 -12.57 11.08 2.16
C ARG A 240 -13.23 11.48 0.85
N TYR A 241 -13.46 10.52 -0.02
CA TYR A 241 -14.14 10.70 -1.30
C TYR A 241 -15.54 10.07 -1.31
N ALA A 242 -15.87 9.29 -0.28
CA ALA A 242 -17.19 8.73 -0.02
C ALA A 242 -17.39 8.53 1.48
N GLU A 243 -18.62 8.24 1.90
CA GLU A 243 -19.00 7.90 3.28
C GLU A 243 -19.70 6.52 3.26
N LEU A 244 -18.97 5.49 2.80
CA LEU A 244 -19.54 4.16 2.59
C LEU A 244 -20.01 3.49 3.88
N HIS A 245 -19.46 3.80 5.03
CA HIS A 245 -19.95 3.27 6.29
C HIS A 245 -21.45 3.56 6.48
N ASP A 246 -21.86 4.81 6.28
CA ASP A 246 -23.24 5.21 6.49
C ASP A 246 -24.16 4.66 5.39
N ILE A 247 -23.73 4.71 4.13
CA ILE A 247 -24.45 4.14 2.98
C ILE A 247 -24.69 2.64 3.15
N MET A 248 -23.66 1.89 3.52
CA MET A 248 -23.75 0.44 3.73
C MET A 248 -24.64 0.11 4.93
N THR A 249 -24.54 0.88 6.01
CA THR A 249 -25.37 0.71 7.19
C THR A 249 -26.84 0.90 6.85
N GLU A 250 -27.21 1.97 6.12
CA GLU A 250 -28.58 2.24 5.69
C GLU A 250 -29.11 1.13 4.78
N ALA A 251 -28.32 0.71 3.79
CA ALA A 251 -28.72 -0.37 2.88
C ALA A 251 -28.99 -1.69 3.64
N VAL A 252 -28.15 -2.04 4.63
CA VAL A 252 -28.36 -3.22 5.46
C VAL A 252 -29.60 -3.07 6.37
N GLN A 253 -29.86 -1.86 6.89
CA GLN A 253 -31.08 -1.58 7.68
C GLN A 253 -32.35 -1.76 6.84
N HIS A 254 -32.38 -1.33 5.59
CA HIS A 254 -33.49 -1.56 4.67
C HIS A 254 -33.70 -3.06 4.45
N TYR A 255 -32.65 -3.80 4.10
CA TYR A 255 -32.74 -5.26 3.96
C TYR A 255 -33.29 -5.94 5.21
N VAL A 256 -32.83 -5.54 6.41
CA VAL A 256 -33.35 -6.08 7.68
C VAL A 256 -34.84 -5.76 7.86
N ALA A 257 -35.28 -4.56 7.50
CA ALA A 257 -36.69 -4.16 7.57
C ALA A 257 -37.56 -5.01 6.62
N ASP A 258 -37.14 -5.15 5.36
CA ASP A 258 -37.90 -5.90 4.33
C ASP A 258 -38.04 -7.38 4.71
N VAL A 259 -36.96 -8.02 5.23
CA VAL A 259 -37.02 -9.39 5.72
C VAL A 259 -38.01 -9.53 6.89
N LYS A 260 -37.98 -8.58 7.83
CA LYS A 260 -38.86 -8.64 9.03
C LYS A 260 -40.31 -8.33 8.69
N SER A 261 -40.58 -7.48 7.72
CA SER A 261 -41.94 -7.18 7.21
C SER A 261 -42.49 -8.24 6.24
N ARG A 262 -41.63 -9.17 5.79
CA ARG A 262 -41.91 -10.15 4.75
C ARG A 262 -42.13 -9.54 3.36
N GLU A 263 -41.58 -8.36 3.12
CA GLU A 263 -41.54 -7.75 1.79
C GLU A 263 -40.42 -8.38 0.92
N PHE A 264 -39.35 -8.91 1.55
CA PHE A 264 -38.31 -9.68 0.88
C PHE A 264 -38.26 -11.12 1.44
N PRO A 265 -38.19 -12.18 0.60
CA PRO A 265 -38.36 -12.11 -0.86
C PRO A 265 -39.85 -11.91 -1.21
N SER A 266 -40.10 -11.17 -2.29
CA SER A 266 -41.42 -11.08 -2.92
C SER A 266 -41.77 -12.40 -3.61
N LYS A 267 -43.04 -12.52 -4.09
CA LYS A 267 -43.43 -13.73 -4.85
C LYS A 267 -42.67 -13.89 -6.16
N GLU A 268 -42.16 -12.79 -6.72
CA GLU A 268 -41.40 -12.77 -7.98
C GLU A 268 -39.92 -13.17 -7.77
N GLU A 269 -39.43 -13.05 -6.54
CA GLU A 269 -38.08 -13.42 -6.15
C GLU A 269 -37.98 -14.86 -5.59
N GLY A 270 -39.12 -15.57 -5.46
CA GLY A 270 -39.21 -16.97 -5.07
C GLY A 270 -39.13 -17.94 -6.26
N TYR A 271 -38.71 -19.17 -6.02
CA TYR A 271 -38.65 -20.25 -7.02
C TYR A 271 -39.76 -21.27 -6.77
#